data_2dc3540548408a06b2203bbac9d83b9e
#
_entry.id   2dc3540548408a06b2203bbac9d83b9e
#
_cell.length_a   1.000
_cell.length_b   1.000
_cell.length_c   1.000
_cell.angle_alpha   90.00
_cell.angle_beta   90.00
_cell.angle_gamma   90.00
#
_symmetry.space_group_name_H-M   'P 1'
#
loop_
_entity.id
_entity.type
_entity.pdbx_description
1 polymer ?
#
loop_
_entity_poly.entity_id
_entity_poly.type
_entity_poly.pdbx_seq_one_letter_code
_entity_poly.pdbx_strand_id
1 'polypeptide(L)'
;MLRVLIADDHEIVRKGLGKVLAETLQPIKIDEAGNGQEALSKVARSEYDLVVLDLKMPGKSGLDVLKEIKQHRPKLPVLILSMHPEEQFAIRAIRAGASGYLTKECAGDELVLATRKALKGERYISGSLAQILAGELDSDSEKPLHEILSDREYQVMLMIASGKTVGAIAGELCLSVKTISSYRTNILLKTGMKNNSEITHYAIKNELVD
;
A
#
# COMPACT_ATOMS: atom_id res chain seq x y z
N MET A 1 26.63 6.40 -5.59
CA MET A 1 25.62 7.44 -5.27
C MET A 1 24.27 6.74 -5.25
N LEU A 2 23.61 6.72 -4.09
CA LEU A 2 22.31 6.06 -3.89
C LEU A 2 21.24 6.71 -4.77
N ARG A 3 20.44 5.91 -5.49
CA ARG A 3 19.29 6.40 -6.27
C ARG A 3 17.99 5.91 -5.71
N VAL A 4 17.14 6.84 -5.28
CA VAL A 4 15.83 6.54 -4.68
C VAL A 4 14.73 7.14 -5.55
N LEU A 5 13.68 6.36 -5.81
CA LEU A 5 12.44 6.82 -6.41
C LEU A 5 11.40 7.00 -5.30
N ILE A 6 10.77 8.18 -5.24
CA ILE A 6 9.63 8.46 -4.37
C ILE A 6 8.39 8.60 -5.25
N ALA A 7 7.40 7.73 -5.04
CA ALA A 7 6.14 7.71 -5.78
C ALA A 7 4.97 7.98 -4.84
N ASP A 8 4.36 9.15 -4.97
CA ASP A 8 3.22 9.63 -4.17
C ASP A 8 2.49 10.69 -5.01
N ASP A 9 1.17 10.80 -4.95
CA ASP A 9 0.44 11.81 -5.70
C ASP A 9 0.49 13.21 -5.05
N HIS A 10 0.89 13.31 -3.77
CA HIS A 10 1.05 14.55 -3.04
C HIS A 10 2.47 15.13 -3.16
N GLU A 11 2.63 16.21 -3.92
CA GLU A 11 3.94 16.84 -4.14
C GLU A 11 4.66 17.24 -2.83
N ILE A 12 3.91 17.78 -1.86
CA ILE A 12 4.47 18.19 -0.56
C ILE A 12 5.08 17.01 0.19
N VAL A 13 4.42 15.84 0.13
CA VAL A 13 4.90 14.61 0.76
C VAL A 13 6.21 14.17 0.09
N ARG A 14 6.24 14.12 -1.26
CA ARG A 14 7.46 13.75 -1.99
C ARG A 14 8.64 14.65 -1.64
N LYS A 15 8.43 15.97 -1.61
CA LYS A 15 9.46 16.96 -1.23
C LYS A 15 9.94 16.78 0.21
N GLY A 16 9.02 16.57 1.14
CA GLY A 16 9.32 16.34 2.56
C GLY A 16 10.16 15.09 2.76
N LEU A 17 9.74 13.95 2.19
CA LEU A 17 10.47 12.68 2.26
C LEU A 17 11.84 12.78 1.59
N GLY A 18 11.91 13.44 0.43
CA GLY A 18 13.15 13.69 -0.28
C GLY A 18 14.16 14.48 0.57
N LYS A 19 13.69 15.51 1.28
CA LYS A 19 14.54 16.29 2.20
C LYS A 19 15.07 15.42 3.34
N VAL A 20 14.21 14.66 4.01
CA VAL A 20 14.60 13.77 5.13
C VAL A 20 15.67 12.77 4.68
N LEU A 21 15.47 12.12 3.53
CA LEU A 21 16.43 11.15 2.99
C LEU A 21 17.74 11.83 2.57
N ALA A 22 17.68 13.02 1.96
CA ALA A 22 18.87 13.76 1.50
C ALA A 22 19.72 14.27 2.66
N GLU A 23 19.12 14.66 3.77
CA GLU A 23 19.85 15.11 4.96
C GLU A 23 20.59 13.94 5.67
N THR A 24 20.07 12.71 5.53
CA THR A 24 20.54 11.58 6.35
C THR A 24 21.36 10.55 5.58
N LEU A 25 21.21 10.47 4.25
CA LEU A 25 21.78 9.40 3.41
C LEU A 25 22.54 9.98 2.20
N GLN A 26 23.65 10.67 2.45
CA GLN A 26 24.49 11.23 1.38
C GLN A 26 25.63 10.29 0.96
N PRO A 27 26.00 10.26 -0.33
CA PRO A 27 25.43 11.00 -1.47
C PRO A 27 24.20 10.28 -2.08
N ILE A 28 23.08 10.97 -2.21
CA ILE A 28 21.81 10.44 -2.72
C ILE A 28 21.29 11.25 -3.92
N LYS A 29 20.68 10.57 -4.89
CA LYS A 29 19.85 11.17 -5.96
C LYS A 29 18.42 10.71 -5.80
N ILE A 30 17.49 11.64 -5.77
CA ILE A 30 16.05 11.38 -5.62
C ILE A 30 15.37 11.73 -6.91
N ASP A 31 14.63 10.77 -7.45
CA ASP A 31 13.71 10.93 -8.56
C ASP A 31 12.27 10.84 -7.99
N GLU A 32 11.31 11.59 -8.53
CA GLU A 32 9.93 11.64 -8.07
C GLU A 32 8.98 11.05 -9.11
N ALA A 33 7.86 10.48 -8.69
CA ALA A 33 6.74 10.08 -9.54
C ALA A 33 5.41 10.50 -8.90
N GLY A 34 4.51 11.10 -9.66
CA GLY A 34 3.21 11.57 -9.18
C GLY A 34 2.09 10.53 -9.30
N ASN A 35 2.36 9.35 -9.87
CA ASN A 35 1.39 8.27 -10.02
C ASN A 35 2.09 6.93 -10.30
N GLY A 36 1.33 5.84 -10.19
CA GLY A 36 1.86 4.49 -10.37
C GLY A 36 2.41 4.20 -11.76
N GLN A 37 1.81 4.73 -12.82
CA GLN A 37 2.28 4.53 -14.20
C GLN A 37 3.64 5.20 -14.45
N GLU A 38 3.81 6.40 -13.91
CA GLU A 38 5.10 7.12 -13.96
C GLU A 38 6.18 6.38 -13.18
N ALA A 39 5.84 5.87 -11.98
CA ALA A 39 6.76 5.07 -11.17
C ALA A 39 7.26 3.84 -11.94
N LEU A 40 6.35 3.06 -12.53
CA LEU A 40 6.71 1.90 -13.35
C LEU A 40 7.58 2.26 -14.55
N SER A 41 7.24 3.35 -15.26
CA SER A 41 8.01 3.83 -16.40
C SER A 41 9.44 4.20 -16.00
N LYS A 42 9.63 4.83 -14.83
CA LYS A 42 10.96 5.20 -14.30
C LYS A 42 11.76 3.97 -13.88
N VAL A 43 11.13 3.01 -13.17
CA VAL A 43 11.79 1.75 -12.79
C VAL A 43 12.20 0.91 -14.00
N ALA A 44 11.43 0.95 -15.09
CA ALA A 44 11.79 0.26 -16.34
C ALA A 44 13.00 0.87 -17.05
N ARG A 45 13.15 2.21 -16.97
CA ARG A 45 14.19 2.96 -17.73
C ARG A 45 15.47 3.22 -16.94
N SER A 46 15.43 3.10 -15.63
CA SER A 46 16.55 3.45 -14.75
C SER A 46 16.72 2.45 -13.62
N GLU A 47 17.96 2.32 -13.17
CA GLU A 47 18.27 1.53 -11.97
C GLU A 47 18.03 2.40 -10.73
N TYR A 48 17.38 1.81 -9.73
CA TYR A 48 17.17 2.39 -8.41
C TYR A 48 17.64 1.41 -7.35
N ASP A 49 18.14 1.95 -6.24
CA ASP A 49 18.53 1.18 -5.06
C ASP A 49 17.35 0.99 -4.10
N LEU A 50 16.35 1.89 -4.18
CA LEU A 50 15.15 1.85 -3.35
C LEU A 50 13.99 2.55 -4.06
N VAL A 51 12.79 2.05 -3.83
CA VAL A 51 11.53 2.76 -4.15
C VAL A 51 10.76 2.99 -2.85
N VAL A 52 10.31 4.21 -2.62
CA VAL A 52 9.29 4.56 -1.61
C VAL A 52 7.99 4.78 -2.37
N LEU A 53 6.95 4.02 -2.02
CA LEU A 53 5.74 3.90 -2.82
C LEU A 53 4.49 4.11 -1.98
N ASP A 54 3.68 5.09 -2.32
CA ASP A 54 2.36 5.26 -1.74
C ASP A 54 1.38 4.20 -2.28
N LEU A 55 0.49 3.73 -1.41
CA LEU A 55 -0.60 2.82 -1.79
C LEU A 55 -1.73 3.53 -2.53
N LYS A 56 -2.01 4.77 -2.15
CA LYS A 56 -3.15 5.52 -2.67
C LYS A 56 -2.70 6.52 -3.71
N MET A 57 -2.69 6.10 -4.96
CA MET A 57 -2.40 6.95 -6.10
C MET A 57 -3.50 6.84 -7.15
N PRO A 58 -3.71 7.91 -7.97
CA PRO A 58 -4.66 7.88 -9.08
C PRO A 58 -4.36 6.76 -10.08
N GLY A 59 -5.39 6.10 -10.58
CA GLY A 59 -5.29 5.06 -11.60
C GLY A 59 -4.85 3.71 -11.00
N LYS A 60 -3.58 3.34 -11.16
CA LYS A 60 -3.06 2.06 -10.69
C LYS A 60 -2.77 2.09 -9.18
N SER A 61 -3.22 1.06 -8.43
CA SER A 61 -2.98 1.03 -6.99
C SER A 61 -1.51 0.78 -6.67
N GLY A 62 -1.02 1.30 -5.53
CA GLY A 62 0.35 1.07 -5.10
C GLY A 62 0.68 -0.41 -4.91
N LEU A 63 -0.28 -1.24 -4.48
CA LEU A 63 -0.07 -2.70 -4.40
C LEU A 63 0.10 -3.35 -5.77
N ASP A 64 -0.66 -2.91 -6.79
CA ASP A 64 -0.48 -3.41 -8.15
C ASP A 64 0.87 -2.96 -8.71
N VAL A 65 1.27 -1.71 -8.44
CA VAL A 65 2.60 -1.18 -8.80
C VAL A 65 3.71 -1.98 -8.13
N LEU A 66 3.60 -2.27 -6.84
CA LEU A 66 4.55 -3.11 -6.09
C LEU A 66 4.71 -4.49 -6.74
N LYS A 67 3.59 -5.17 -7.02
CA LYS A 67 3.61 -6.50 -7.66
C LYS A 67 4.32 -6.47 -9.01
N GLU A 68 4.04 -5.47 -9.83
CA GLU A 68 4.67 -5.32 -11.14
C GLU A 68 6.17 -4.99 -11.03
N ILE A 69 6.57 -4.12 -10.08
CA ILE A 69 7.98 -3.89 -9.79
C ILE A 69 8.65 -5.21 -9.40
N LYS A 70 8.04 -6.00 -8.51
CA LYS A 70 8.63 -7.26 -8.04
C LYS A 70 8.68 -8.36 -9.09
N GLN A 71 7.77 -8.36 -10.07
CA GLN A 71 7.85 -9.25 -11.23
C GLN A 71 9.07 -8.96 -12.11
N HIS A 72 9.38 -7.69 -12.38
CA HIS A 72 10.46 -7.28 -13.27
C HIS A 72 11.79 -7.08 -12.54
N ARG A 73 11.76 -6.66 -11.29
CA ARG A 73 12.90 -6.32 -10.44
C ARG A 73 12.74 -6.94 -9.04
N PRO A 74 12.81 -8.28 -8.90
CA PRO A 74 12.50 -8.97 -7.63
C PRO A 74 13.40 -8.54 -6.46
N LYS A 75 14.64 -8.13 -6.74
CA LYS A 75 15.62 -7.69 -5.74
C LYS A 75 15.51 -6.22 -5.37
N LEU A 76 14.80 -5.39 -6.15
CA LEU A 76 14.66 -3.95 -5.86
C LEU A 76 13.86 -3.76 -4.56
N PRO A 77 14.45 -3.16 -3.51
CA PRO A 77 13.72 -2.87 -2.28
C PRO A 77 12.59 -1.87 -2.55
N VAL A 78 11.41 -2.15 -1.99
CA VAL A 78 10.25 -1.25 -2.05
C VAL A 78 9.71 -1.07 -0.63
N LEU A 79 9.72 0.16 -0.14
CA LEU A 79 9.05 0.56 1.10
C LEU A 79 7.69 1.13 0.76
N ILE A 80 6.67 0.63 1.42
CA ILE A 80 5.33 1.19 1.32
C ILE A 80 5.18 2.31 2.35
N LEU A 81 4.59 3.42 1.90
CA LEU A 81 4.22 4.55 2.75
C LEU A 81 2.74 4.84 2.52
N SER A 82 1.92 4.86 3.58
CA SER A 82 0.46 4.94 3.44
C SER A 82 -0.19 5.76 4.55
N MET A 83 -1.34 6.37 4.25
CA MET A 83 -2.23 6.94 5.28
C MET A 83 -3.05 5.87 6.00
N HIS A 84 -3.09 4.64 5.47
CA HIS A 84 -3.84 3.55 6.09
C HIS A 84 -3.02 2.90 7.21
N PRO A 85 -3.66 2.51 8.33
CA PRO A 85 -3.00 1.80 9.40
C PRO A 85 -2.49 0.43 8.94
N GLU A 86 -1.54 -0.12 9.69
CA GLU A 86 -0.84 -1.36 9.33
C GLU A 86 -1.78 -2.56 9.23
N GLU A 87 -2.80 -2.62 10.08
CA GLU A 87 -3.81 -3.69 10.17
C GLU A 87 -4.53 -3.92 8.83
N GLN A 88 -4.68 -2.86 8.05
CA GLN A 88 -5.44 -2.94 6.80
C GLN A 88 -4.63 -3.48 5.62
N PHE A 89 -3.40 -3.02 5.45
CA PHE A 89 -2.66 -3.28 4.22
C PHE A 89 -1.25 -3.83 4.39
N ALA A 90 -0.65 -3.78 5.59
CA ALA A 90 0.74 -4.13 5.76
C ALA A 90 1.01 -5.60 5.41
N ILE A 91 0.15 -6.52 5.84
CA ILE A 91 0.29 -7.95 5.53
C ILE A 91 0.25 -8.18 4.02
N ARG A 92 -0.71 -7.58 3.31
CA ARG A 92 -0.81 -7.67 1.85
C ARG A 92 0.44 -7.12 1.15
N ALA A 93 0.97 -6.01 1.63
CA ALA A 93 2.19 -5.40 1.11
C ALA A 93 3.42 -6.30 1.33
N ILE A 94 3.60 -6.85 2.52
CA ILE A 94 4.70 -7.75 2.84
C ILE A 94 4.61 -9.05 2.04
N ARG A 95 3.41 -9.64 1.90
CA ARG A 95 3.16 -10.82 1.04
C ARG A 95 3.44 -10.53 -0.44
N ALA A 96 3.16 -9.30 -0.90
CA ALA A 96 3.48 -8.85 -2.26
C ALA A 96 4.98 -8.53 -2.47
N GLY A 97 5.81 -8.64 -1.42
CA GLY A 97 7.26 -8.48 -1.49
C GLY A 97 7.77 -7.11 -1.08
N ALA A 98 6.98 -6.30 -0.37
CA ALA A 98 7.49 -5.05 0.22
C ALA A 98 8.63 -5.34 1.21
N SER A 99 9.60 -4.44 1.26
CA SER A 99 10.72 -4.46 2.22
C SER A 99 10.34 -3.84 3.56
N GLY A 100 9.19 -3.19 3.65
CA GLY A 100 8.61 -2.62 4.86
C GLY A 100 7.35 -1.84 4.55
N TYR A 101 6.59 -1.57 5.60
CA TYR A 101 5.38 -0.73 5.57
C TYR A 101 5.53 0.35 6.63
N LEU A 102 5.18 1.58 6.27
CA LEU A 102 5.25 2.76 7.13
C LEU A 102 3.95 3.54 6.99
N THR A 103 3.43 4.07 8.07
CA THR A 103 2.38 5.05 8.01
C THR A 103 2.97 6.44 7.72
N LYS A 104 2.23 7.29 7.01
CA LYS A 104 2.69 8.67 6.70
C LYS A 104 2.84 9.53 7.96
N GLU A 105 2.21 9.16 9.05
CA GLU A 105 2.31 9.85 10.35
C GLU A 105 3.68 9.63 11.02
N CYS A 106 4.27 8.44 10.84
CA CYS A 106 5.55 8.04 11.46
C CYS A 106 6.76 8.22 10.53
N ALA A 107 6.60 8.89 9.38
CA ALA A 107 7.56 8.86 8.27
C ALA A 107 8.91 9.57 8.52
N GLY A 108 9.14 10.23 9.64
CA GLY A 108 10.41 10.92 9.92
C GLY A 108 11.57 9.95 10.15
N ASP A 109 11.85 9.66 11.41
CA ASP A 109 12.99 8.83 11.82
C ASP A 109 12.84 7.37 11.36
N GLU A 110 11.60 6.86 11.31
CA GLU A 110 11.31 5.50 10.86
C GLU A 110 11.64 5.28 9.39
N LEU A 111 11.41 6.27 8.52
CA LEU A 111 11.75 6.17 7.10
C LEU A 111 13.26 5.95 6.91
N VAL A 112 14.07 6.66 7.66
CA VAL A 112 15.53 6.53 7.60
C VAL A 112 15.96 5.14 8.04
N LEU A 113 15.41 4.66 9.16
CA LEU A 113 15.70 3.31 9.68
C LEU A 113 15.27 2.22 8.69
N ALA A 114 14.04 2.32 8.17
CA ALA A 114 13.49 1.39 7.20
C ALA A 114 14.32 1.37 5.90
N THR A 115 14.72 2.56 5.42
CA THR A 115 15.59 2.69 4.24
C THR A 115 16.93 1.99 4.45
N ARG A 116 17.60 2.20 5.60
CA ARG A 116 18.89 1.56 5.90
C ARG A 116 18.77 0.03 5.94
N LYS A 117 17.70 -0.50 6.53
CA LYS A 117 17.43 -1.95 6.55
C LYS A 117 17.15 -2.48 5.14
N ALA A 118 16.28 -1.82 4.38
CA ALA A 118 15.92 -2.23 3.04
C ALA A 118 17.12 -2.28 2.09
N LEU A 119 18.04 -1.30 2.18
CA LEU A 119 19.28 -1.27 1.40
C LEU A 119 20.27 -2.40 1.77
N LYS A 120 20.19 -2.95 2.98
CA LYS A 120 20.95 -4.15 3.38
C LYS A 120 20.29 -5.46 2.97
N GLY A 121 19.11 -5.40 2.32
CA GLY A 121 18.30 -6.57 1.99
C GLY A 121 17.47 -7.10 3.16
N GLU A 122 17.41 -6.36 4.27
CA GLU A 122 16.61 -6.69 5.45
C GLU A 122 15.18 -6.13 5.30
N ARG A 123 14.20 -6.74 5.97
CA ARG A 123 12.85 -6.17 6.08
C ARG A 123 12.75 -5.24 7.27
N TYR A 124 12.05 -4.13 7.07
CA TYR A 124 11.60 -3.28 8.16
C TYR A 124 10.22 -3.75 8.61
N ILE A 125 10.14 -4.17 9.86
CA ILE A 125 8.89 -4.56 10.53
C ILE A 125 8.80 -3.71 11.79
N SER A 126 7.73 -2.94 11.93
CA SER A 126 7.42 -2.18 13.15
C SER A 126 7.03 -3.12 14.29
N GLY A 127 7.00 -2.63 15.52
CA GLY A 127 6.54 -3.43 16.67
C GLY A 127 5.08 -3.84 16.55
N SER A 128 4.20 -2.95 16.07
CA SER A 128 2.79 -3.22 15.79
C SER A 128 2.62 -4.27 14.69
N LEU A 129 3.31 -4.11 13.57
CA LEU A 129 3.25 -5.09 12.48
C LEU A 129 3.77 -6.47 12.90
N ALA A 130 4.78 -6.53 13.77
CA ALA A 130 5.27 -7.81 14.30
C ALA A 130 4.20 -8.53 15.13
N GLN A 131 3.41 -7.81 15.94
CA GLN A 131 2.29 -8.38 16.69
C GLN A 131 1.17 -8.89 15.77
N ILE A 132 0.83 -8.13 14.74
CA ILE A 132 -0.17 -8.53 13.73
C ILE A 132 0.27 -9.84 13.03
N LEU A 133 1.53 -9.90 12.59
CA LEU A 133 2.08 -11.09 11.94
C LEU A 133 2.13 -12.31 12.88
N ALA A 134 2.45 -12.11 14.16
CA ALA A 134 2.42 -13.18 15.16
C ALA A 134 1.01 -13.72 15.36
N GLY A 135 0.00 -12.84 15.48
CA GLY A 135 -1.41 -13.24 15.57
C GLY A 135 -1.91 -14.03 14.36
N GLU A 136 -1.42 -13.73 13.14
CA GLU A 136 -1.75 -14.52 11.95
C GLU A 136 -1.14 -15.94 11.97
N LEU A 137 0.04 -16.11 12.58
CA LEU A 137 0.67 -17.44 12.69
C LEU A 137 -0.04 -18.34 13.71
N ASP A 138 -0.60 -17.75 14.75
CA ASP A 138 -1.33 -18.47 15.81
C ASP A 138 -2.77 -18.81 15.39
N SER A 139 -3.30 -18.17 14.34
CA SER A 139 -4.65 -18.42 13.87
C SER A 139 -4.72 -19.66 12.97
N ASP A 140 -5.05 -20.81 13.53
CA ASP A 140 -5.46 -22.05 12.82
C ASP A 140 -6.88 -21.91 12.20
N SER A 141 -7.41 -20.67 12.13
CA SER A 141 -8.76 -20.36 11.68
C SER A 141 -8.87 -20.27 10.16
N GLU A 142 -10.05 -20.61 9.63
CA GLU A 142 -10.42 -20.39 8.23
C GLU A 142 -10.05 -18.96 7.81
N LYS A 143 -9.34 -18.83 6.68
CA LYS A 143 -8.89 -17.54 6.15
C LYS A 143 -10.06 -16.55 6.13
N PRO A 144 -9.90 -15.33 6.67
CA PRO A 144 -10.95 -14.34 6.66
C PRO A 144 -11.48 -14.08 5.25
N LEU A 145 -12.80 -13.88 5.09
CA LEU A 145 -13.44 -13.68 3.78
C LEU A 145 -12.81 -12.53 2.97
N HIS A 146 -12.26 -11.52 3.63
CA HIS A 146 -11.61 -10.42 2.94
C HIS A 146 -10.27 -10.80 2.29
N GLU A 147 -9.65 -11.91 2.65
CA GLU A 147 -8.41 -12.39 2.01
C GLU A 147 -8.62 -12.90 0.57
N ILE A 148 -9.84 -13.38 0.24
CA ILE A 148 -10.15 -13.81 -1.14
C ILE A 148 -10.36 -12.65 -2.10
N LEU A 149 -10.46 -11.41 -1.59
CA LEU A 149 -10.61 -10.22 -2.39
C LEU A 149 -9.29 -9.78 -3.02
N SER A 150 -9.33 -9.35 -4.28
CA SER A 150 -8.21 -8.62 -4.86
C SER A 150 -7.96 -7.32 -4.10
N ASP A 151 -6.77 -6.73 -4.24
CA ASP A 151 -6.41 -5.51 -3.50
C ASP A 151 -7.36 -4.35 -3.77
N ARG A 152 -7.85 -4.23 -5.02
CA ARG A 152 -8.86 -3.22 -5.40
C ARG A 152 -10.23 -3.51 -4.82
N GLU A 153 -10.67 -4.75 -4.84
CA GLU A 153 -11.93 -5.15 -4.19
C GLU A 153 -11.85 -4.90 -2.68
N TYR A 154 -10.74 -5.25 -2.05
CA TYR A 154 -10.52 -4.99 -0.64
C TYR A 154 -10.53 -3.49 -0.31
N GLN A 155 -9.82 -2.67 -1.08
CA GLN A 155 -9.83 -1.22 -0.95
C GLN A 155 -11.25 -0.65 -1.07
N VAL A 156 -12.01 -1.09 -2.09
CA VAL A 156 -13.40 -0.66 -2.29
C VAL A 156 -14.30 -1.14 -1.14
N MET A 157 -14.10 -2.36 -0.64
CA MET A 157 -14.81 -2.90 0.51
C MET A 157 -14.63 -2.02 1.76
N LEU A 158 -13.40 -1.62 2.08
CA LEU A 158 -13.11 -0.73 3.22
C LEU A 158 -13.80 0.63 3.05
N MET A 159 -13.76 1.21 1.85
CA MET A 159 -14.40 2.50 1.56
C MET A 159 -15.93 2.42 1.67
N ILE A 160 -16.55 1.32 1.24
CA ILE A 160 -17.98 1.07 1.42
C ILE A 160 -18.29 0.93 2.92
N ALA A 161 -17.50 0.17 3.65
CA ALA A 161 -17.65 -0.05 5.08
C ALA A 161 -17.56 1.26 5.88
N SER A 162 -16.69 2.18 5.45
CA SER A 162 -16.57 3.54 6.00
C SER A 162 -17.69 4.49 5.54
N GLY A 163 -18.77 3.99 4.93
CA GLY A 163 -19.96 4.77 4.57
C GLY A 163 -19.86 5.57 3.28
N LYS A 164 -18.81 5.41 2.47
CA LYS A 164 -18.69 6.14 1.20
C LYS A 164 -19.64 5.60 0.13
N THR A 165 -20.22 6.50 -0.64
CA THR A 165 -21.06 6.12 -1.79
C THR A 165 -20.19 5.66 -2.97
N VAL A 166 -20.76 4.84 -3.86
CA VAL A 166 -20.08 4.38 -5.09
C VAL A 166 -19.56 5.57 -5.92
N GLY A 167 -20.31 6.67 -5.98
CA GLY A 167 -19.89 7.89 -6.70
C GLY A 167 -18.71 8.57 -6.04
N ALA A 168 -18.70 8.69 -4.71
CA ALA A 168 -17.57 9.25 -3.96
C ALA A 168 -16.30 8.40 -4.13
N ILE A 169 -16.44 7.06 -4.04
CA ILE A 169 -15.33 6.12 -4.26
C ILE A 169 -14.77 6.26 -5.68
N ALA A 170 -15.64 6.38 -6.68
CA ALA A 170 -15.23 6.55 -8.08
C ALA A 170 -14.39 7.83 -8.27
N GLY A 171 -14.83 8.95 -7.69
CA GLY A 171 -14.08 10.20 -7.70
C GLY A 171 -12.73 10.08 -7.01
N GLU A 172 -12.69 9.49 -5.81
CA GLU A 172 -11.47 9.37 -5.01
C GLU A 172 -10.42 8.45 -5.63
N LEU A 173 -10.86 7.37 -6.29
CA LEU A 173 -9.97 6.42 -6.97
C LEU A 173 -9.67 6.78 -8.43
N CYS A 174 -10.25 7.89 -8.94
CA CYS A 174 -10.17 8.28 -10.36
C CYS A 174 -10.63 7.16 -11.31
N LEU A 175 -11.73 6.47 -10.96
CA LEU A 175 -12.33 5.39 -11.73
C LEU A 175 -13.78 5.71 -12.11
N SER A 176 -14.35 4.97 -13.07
CA SER A 176 -15.75 5.13 -13.41
C SER A 176 -16.67 4.55 -12.32
N VAL A 177 -17.87 5.13 -12.15
CA VAL A 177 -18.93 4.59 -11.28
C VAL A 177 -19.26 3.15 -11.65
N LYS A 178 -19.24 2.81 -12.94
CA LYS A 178 -19.45 1.45 -13.44
C LYS A 178 -18.38 0.48 -12.94
N THR A 179 -17.11 0.91 -12.93
CA THR A 179 -15.99 0.11 -12.42
C THR A 179 -16.15 -0.19 -10.93
N ILE A 180 -16.50 0.82 -10.13
CA ILE A 180 -16.73 0.64 -8.69
C ILE A 180 -17.94 -0.26 -8.43
N SER A 181 -19.02 -0.10 -9.22
CA SER A 181 -20.19 -0.99 -9.13
C SER A 181 -19.83 -2.44 -9.44
N SER A 182 -18.93 -2.68 -10.41
CA SER A 182 -18.43 -4.03 -10.72
C SER A 182 -17.61 -4.60 -9.56
N TYR A 183 -16.71 -3.81 -8.95
CA TYR A 183 -15.98 -4.25 -7.76
C TYR A 183 -16.93 -4.58 -6.60
N ARG A 184 -17.92 -3.73 -6.33
CA ARG A 184 -18.94 -4.00 -5.32
C ARG A 184 -19.67 -5.33 -5.58
N THR A 185 -20.09 -5.58 -6.81
CA THR A 185 -20.74 -6.84 -7.20
C THR A 185 -19.82 -8.02 -6.96
N ASN A 186 -18.56 -7.94 -7.35
CA ASN A 186 -17.58 -8.99 -7.14
C ASN A 186 -17.32 -9.26 -5.64
N ILE A 187 -17.25 -8.21 -4.82
CA ILE A 187 -17.12 -8.33 -3.36
C ILE A 187 -18.29 -9.17 -2.81
N LEU A 188 -19.52 -8.79 -3.13
CA LEU A 188 -20.72 -9.50 -2.66
C LEU A 188 -20.72 -10.97 -3.12
N LEU A 189 -20.38 -11.22 -4.38
CA LEU A 189 -20.32 -12.59 -4.93
C LEU A 189 -19.25 -13.44 -4.25
N LYS A 190 -18.04 -12.90 -4.07
CA LYS A 190 -16.91 -13.65 -3.49
C LYS A 190 -17.11 -13.92 -2.00
N THR A 191 -17.66 -12.97 -1.26
CA THR A 191 -17.84 -13.07 0.20
C THR A 191 -19.17 -13.72 0.60
N GLY A 192 -20.11 -13.87 -0.34
CA GLY A 192 -21.47 -14.35 -0.04
C GLY A 192 -22.36 -13.31 0.65
N MET A 193 -21.88 -12.07 0.82
CA MET A 193 -22.65 -10.98 1.43
C MET A 193 -23.74 -10.48 0.46
N LYS A 194 -24.87 -10.02 1.01
CA LYS A 194 -26.06 -9.62 0.22
C LYS A 194 -26.12 -8.14 -0.08
N ASN A 195 -25.55 -7.30 0.77
CA ASN A 195 -25.68 -5.83 0.70
C ASN A 195 -24.54 -5.12 1.43
N ASN A 196 -24.51 -3.78 1.32
CA ASN A 196 -23.48 -2.95 1.95
C ASN A 196 -23.51 -3.02 3.49
N SER A 197 -24.70 -3.19 4.09
CA SER A 197 -24.80 -3.31 5.56
C SER A 197 -24.08 -4.54 6.06
N GLU A 198 -24.12 -5.65 5.34
CA GLU A 198 -23.36 -6.86 5.69
C GLU A 198 -21.86 -6.66 5.50
N ILE A 199 -21.45 -5.90 4.47
CA ILE A 199 -20.04 -5.50 4.28
C ILE A 199 -19.56 -4.68 5.48
N THR A 200 -20.32 -3.66 5.88
CA THR A 200 -19.99 -2.79 7.01
C THR A 200 -19.92 -3.59 8.32
N HIS A 201 -20.94 -4.42 8.59
CA HIS A 201 -20.96 -5.26 9.77
C HIS A 201 -19.76 -6.21 9.85
N TYR A 202 -19.41 -6.84 8.72
CA TYR A 202 -18.25 -7.70 8.61
C TYR A 202 -16.95 -6.93 8.88
N ALA A 203 -16.79 -5.75 8.28
CA ALA A 203 -15.58 -4.95 8.42
C ALA A 203 -15.37 -4.47 9.88
N ILE A 204 -16.44 -4.01 10.55
CA ILE A 204 -16.38 -3.63 11.97
C ILE A 204 -16.05 -4.84 12.85
N LYS A 205 -16.72 -5.99 12.63
CA LYS A 205 -16.47 -7.21 13.40
C LYS A 205 -15.04 -7.72 13.31
N ASN A 206 -14.36 -7.47 12.19
CA ASN A 206 -12.98 -7.87 11.95
C ASN A 206 -11.98 -6.72 12.14
N GLU A 207 -12.39 -5.62 12.79
CA GLU A 207 -11.54 -4.46 13.11
C GLU A 207 -10.84 -3.85 11.89
N LEU A 208 -11.47 -3.95 10.70
CA LEU A 208 -10.95 -3.40 9.45
C LEU A 208 -11.30 -1.91 9.26
N VAL A 209 -12.33 -1.44 9.94
CA VAL A 209 -12.78 -0.03 10.02
C VAL A 209 -13.34 0.24 11.41
N ASP A 210 -13.34 1.52 11.83
CA ASP A 210 -13.91 2.01 13.09
C ASP A 210 -15.44 2.01 13.06
#